data_f9a70022665be140bb0530a61f0c47bb
#
_entry.id   f9a70022665be140bb0530a61f0c47bb
#
_cell.length_a   1.000
_cell.length_b   1.000
_cell.length_c   1.000
_cell.angle_alpha   90.00
_cell.angle_beta   90.00
_cell.angle_gamma   90.00
#
_symmetry.space_group_name_H-M   'P 1'
#
loop_
_entity.id
_entity.type
_entity.pdbx_description
1 polymer ?
#
loop_
_entity_poly.entity_id
_entity_poly.type
_entity_poly.pdbx_seq_one_letter_code
_entity_poly.pdbx_strand_id
1 'polypeptide(L)'
;GQVEFKETTGQLERGMETLCAFLNSEGGTVLFGVTDKGKIIGQEVSDKTKRDIAEAIRRFEPFATLEVSYISIQNTDKSVIALSADSQRYMRPFSYKGRAYLRLESVTSSMPQDVYNQLLMQRGGKYAWEAMTNPDIKVTDLDEHAIMGAVRGGIRCGRLPEATIREDLPTILEKFNLLHDGKLNNASAVLFGRDFYFYPQCLLR
;
A
#
# COMPACT_ATOMS: atom_id res chain seq x y z
N GLY A 1 -19.84 -7.67 4.48
CA GLY A 1 -19.57 -7.44 5.90
C GLY A 1 -18.09 -7.33 6.16
N GLN A 2 -17.71 -6.47 7.11
CA GLN A 2 -16.31 -6.23 7.49
C GLN A 2 -15.84 -7.11 8.67
N VAL A 3 -16.64 -8.09 9.07
CA VAL A 3 -16.30 -9.00 10.16
C VAL A 3 -16.54 -10.45 9.71
N GLU A 4 -15.60 -11.31 10.05
CA GLU A 4 -15.67 -12.76 9.81
C GLU A 4 -15.43 -13.50 11.12
N PHE A 5 -16.18 -14.55 11.38
CA PHE A 5 -16.04 -15.39 12.57
C PHE A 5 -15.40 -16.73 12.24
N LYS A 6 -14.56 -17.21 13.13
CA LYS A 6 -13.92 -18.52 13.11
C LYS A 6 -13.95 -19.11 14.51
N GLU A 7 -14.31 -20.38 14.63
CA GLU A 7 -14.42 -21.00 15.94
C GLU A 7 -13.07 -21.18 16.62
N THR A 8 -12.02 -21.50 15.85
CA THR A 8 -10.67 -21.71 16.38
C THR A 8 -9.60 -21.36 15.36
N THR A 9 -8.35 -21.22 15.81
CA THR A 9 -7.17 -21.10 14.93
C THR A 9 -6.86 -22.37 14.12
N GLY A 10 -7.58 -23.48 14.29
CA GLY A 10 -7.59 -24.57 13.31
C GLY A 10 -8.05 -24.12 11.92
N GLN A 11 -8.76 -22.97 11.84
CA GLN A 11 -9.21 -22.33 10.61
C GLN A 11 -8.33 -21.12 10.22
N LEU A 12 -7.07 -21.03 10.75
CA LEU A 12 -6.19 -19.89 10.54
C LEU A 12 -5.97 -19.57 9.06
N GLU A 13 -5.74 -20.58 8.22
CA GLU A 13 -5.55 -20.39 6.78
C GLU A 13 -6.74 -19.69 6.12
N ARG A 14 -7.97 -20.15 6.40
CA ARG A 14 -9.19 -19.50 5.88
C ARG A 14 -9.39 -18.09 6.43
N GLY A 15 -8.98 -17.86 7.68
CA GLY A 15 -8.97 -16.52 8.26
C GLY A 15 -8.00 -15.58 7.54
N MET A 16 -6.81 -16.07 7.19
CA MET A 16 -5.82 -15.28 6.44
C MET A 16 -6.26 -15.00 4.99
N GLU A 17 -6.91 -15.95 4.31
CA GLU A 17 -7.53 -15.73 3.00
C GLU A 17 -8.59 -14.62 3.06
N THR A 18 -9.40 -14.60 4.13
CA THR A 18 -10.39 -13.53 4.35
C THR A 18 -9.72 -12.19 4.66
N LEU A 19 -8.66 -12.17 5.48
CA LEU A 19 -7.88 -10.95 5.72
C LEU A 19 -7.22 -10.43 4.43
N CYS A 20 -6.74 -11.33 3.56
CA CYS A 20 -6.26 -10.94 2.22
C CYS A 20 -7.36 -10.23 1.42
N ALA A 21 -8.58 -10.77 1.43
CA ALA A 21 -9.71 -10.15 0.77
C ALA A 21 -10.09 -8.79 1.41
N PHE A 22 -9.97 -8.65 2.73
CA PHE A 22 -10.17 -7.38 3.44
C PHE A 22 -9.11 -6.33 3.07
N LEU A 23 -7.84 -6.71 2.99
CA LEU A 23 -6.75 -5.85 2.51
C LEU A 23 -7.00 -5.35 1.08
N ASN A 24 -7.60 -6.19 0.24
CA ASN A 24 -7.97 -5.87 -1.14
C ASN A 24 -9.30 -5.11 -1.26
N SER A 25 -9.98 -4.86 -0.14
CA SER A 25 -11.24 -4.10 -0.07
C SER A 25 -11.17 -2.96 0.97
N GLU A 26 -12.17 -2.71 1.76
CA GLU A 26 -12.23 -1.59 2.70
C GLU A 26 -11.67 -1.91 4.11
N GLY A 27 -10.93 -3.00 4.24
CA GLY A 27 -10.49 -3.49 5.54
C GLY A 27 -11.53 -4.38 6.20
N GLY A 28 -11.18 -4.90 7.39
CA GLY A 28 -12.08 -5.73 8.19
C GLY A 28 -11.36 -6.56 9.24
N THR A 29 -12.12 -7.29 10.03
CA THR A 29 -11.63 -8.04 11.19
C THR A 29 -12.06 -9.51 11.11
N VAL A 30 -11.13 -10.41 11.38
CA VAL A 30 -11.41 -11.84 11.60
C VAL A 30 -11.29 -12.12 13.09
N LEU A 31 -12.33 -12.70 13.67
CA LEU A 31 -12.40 -13.10 15.08
C LEU A 31 -12.30 -14.61 15.20
N PHE A 32 -11.29 -15.11 15.92
CA PHE A 32 -11.19 -16.52 16.28
C PHE A 32 -11.67 -16.73 17.71
N GLY A 33 -12.41 -17.81 17.95
CA GLY A 33 -13.10 -18.07 19.21
C GLY A 33 -14.55 -17.61 19.21
N VAL A 34 -15.13 -17.42 18.01
CA VAL A 34 -16.54 -17.00 17.82
C VAL A 34 -17.19 -17.93 16.79
N THR A 35 -18.38 -18.42 17.08
CA THR A 35 -19.14 -19.23 16.13
C THR A 35 -19.75 -18.38 15.02
N ASP A 36 -20.16 -18.98 13.90
CA ASP A 36 -20.81 -18.30 12.79
C ASP A 36 -22.10 -17.53 13.22
N LYS A 37 -22.73 -17.94 14.32
CA LYS A 37 -23.90 -17.27 14.91
C LYS A 37 -23.54 -16.11 15.86
N GLY A 38 -22.24 -15.78 15.97
CA GLY A 38 -21.76 -14.70 16.84
C GLY A 38 -21.65 -15.08 18.33
N LYS A 39 -21.78 -16.36 18.68
CA LYS A 39 -21.60 -16.82 20.07
C LYS A 39 -20.10 -16.89 20.40
N ILE A 40 -19.69 -16.20 21.46
CA ILE A 40 -18.32 -16.23 21.96
C ILE A 40 -18.08 -17.56 22.68
N ILE A 41 -17.09 -18.34 22.21
CA ILE A 41 -16.67 -19.60 22.82
C ILE A 41 -15.23 -19.52 23.34
N GLY A 42 -14.42 -18.61 22.77
CA GLY A 42 -13.01 -18.45 23.07
C GLY A 42 -12.16 -19.67 22.73
N GLN A 43 -10.86 -19.49 22.78
CA GLN A 43 -9.88 -20.56 22.66
C GLN A 43 -8.68 -20.30 23.56
N GLU A 44 -7.91 -21.32 23.86
CA GLU A 44 -6.62 -21.17 24.53
C GLU A 44 -5.61 -20.52 23.60
N VAL A 45 -4.82 -19.60 24.16
CA VAL A 45 -3.77 -18.86 23.45
C VAL A 45 -2.41 -19.25 24.02
N SER A 46 -1.72 -20.15 23.36
CA SER A 46 -0.36 -20.57 23.69
C SER A 46 0.68 -19.76 22.91
N ASP A 47 1.95 -19.85 23.32
CA ASP A 47 3.06 -19.28 22.55
C ASP A 47 3.16 -19.88 21.15
N LYS A 48 2.75 -21.13 20.97
CA LYS A 48 2.64 -21.75 19.66
C LYS A 48 1.58 -21.03 18.81
N THR A 49 0.40 -20.76 19.38
CA THR A 49 -0.68 -20.02 18.69
C THR A 49 -0.18 -18.65 18.20
N LYS A 50 0.53 -17.91 19.05
CA LYS A 50 1.09 -16.59 18.70
C LYS A 50 2.14 -16.70 17.57
N ARG A 51 3.01 -17.69 17.62
CA ARG A 51 4.00 -17.94 16.56
C ARG A 51 3.36 -18.31 15.23
N ASP A 52 2.37 -19.20 15.26
CA ASP A 52 1.65 -19.63 14.05
C ASP A 52 0.95 -18.43 13.37
N ILE A 53 0.34 -17.53 14.15
CA ILE A 53 -0.26 -16.29 13.63
C ILE A 53 0.81 -15.39 13.03
N ALA A 54 1.91 -15.13 13.72
CA ALA A 54 2.99 -14.27 13.23
C ALA A 54 3.60 -14.83 11.94
N GLU A 55 3.77 -16.13 11.84
CA GLU A 55 4.27 -16.81 10.65
C GLU A 55 3.28 -16.72 9.48
N ALA A 56 1.99 -16.87 9.76
CA ALA A 56 0.95 -16.70 8.75
C ALA A 56 0.91 -15.27 8.20
N ILE A 57 1.05 -14.25 9.05
CA ILE A 57 1.09 -12.84 8.63
C ILE A 57 2.28 -12.56 7.68
N ARG A 58 3.43 -13.19 7.90
CA ARG A 58 4.61 -13.02 7.02
C ARG A 58 4.42 -13.54 5.59
N ARG A 59 3.36 -14.30 5.33
CA ARG A 59 3.06 -14.87 4.00
C ARG A 59 2.21 -13.96 3.13
N PHE A 60 1.91 -12.74 3.60
CA PHE A 60 1.28 -11.72 2.77
C PHE A 60 2.32 -11.02 1.89
N GLU A 61 1.95 -10.78 0.64
CA GLU A 61 2.71 -10.00 -0.33
C GLU A 61 1.80 -8.97 -1.02
N PRO A 62 2.17 -7.68 -0.96
CA PRO A 62 3.26 -7.09 -0.17
C PRO A 62 3.07 -7.33 1.33
N PHE A 63 4.10 -7.06 2.14
CA PHE A 63 3.99 -7.21 3.59
C PHE A 63 2.81 -6.38 4.12
N ALA A 64 1.92 -7.06 4.85
CA ALA A 64 0.71 -6.45 5.40
C ALA A 64 0.90 -6.13 6.89
N THR A 65 0.55 -4.91 7.27
CA THR A 65 0.44 -4.55 8.69
C THR A 65 -0.96 -4.91 9.17
N LEU A 66 -1.04 -5.87 10.09
CA LEU A 66 -2.27 -6.30 10.73
C LEU A 66 -2.20 -6.00 12.22
N GLU A 67 -3.30 -5.54 12.79
CA GLU A 67 -3.44 -5.43 14.24
C GLU A 67 -3.86 -6.78 14.81
N VAL A 68 -3.14 -7.25 15.84
CA VAL A 68 -3.41 -8.53 16.53
C VAL A 68 -3.75 -8.25 17.97
N SER A 69 -4.98 -8.58 18.39
CA SER A 69 -5.47 -8.40 19.75
C SER A 69 -5.94 -9.71 20.35
N TYR A 70 -5.60 -9.94 21.62
CA TYR A 70 -6.02 -11.09 22.42
C TYR A 70 -6.95 -10.60 23.53
N ILE A 71 -8.24 -10.89 23.39
CA ILE A 71 -9.30 -10.40 24.27
C ILE A 71 -9.71 -11.50 25.22
N SER A 72 -9.31 -11.38 26.49
CA SER A 72 -9.62 -12.37 27.54
C SER A 72 -11.11 -12.43 27.85
N ILE A 73 -11.65 -13.63 28.01
CA ILE A 73 -13.04 -13.86 28.40
C ILE A 73 -13.09 -14.01 29.93
N GLN A 74 -13.96 -13.20 30.57
CA GLN A 74 -14.11 -13.24 32.03
C GLN A 74 -14.42 -14.63 32.54
N ASN A 75 -13.80 -15.00 33.68
CA ASN A 75 -13.96 -16.27 34.38
C ASN A 75 -13.54 -17.51 33.54
N THR A 76 -12.66 -17.35 32.55
CA THR A 76 -12.09 -18.46 31.76
C THR A 76 -10.63 -18.18 31.40
N ASP A 77 -9.85 -19.22 31.09
CA ASP A 77 -8.49 -19.09 30.53
C ASP A 77 -8.51 -18.91 29.01
N LYS A 78 -9.69 -18.64 28.43
CA LYS A 78 -9.88 -18.48 27.00
C LYS A 78 -9.88 -17.03 26.57
N SER A 79 -9.49 -16.81 25.33
CA SER A 79 -9.51 -15.49 24.70
C SER A 79 -10.15 -15.57 23.31
N VAL A 80 -10.70 -14.46 22.86
CA VAL A 80 -10.99 -14.21 21.44
C VAL A 80 -9.74 -13.58 20.84
N ILE A 81 -9.32 -14.05 19.67
CA ILE A 81 -8.23 -13.47 18.92
C ILE A 81 -8.83 -12.62 17.80
N ALA A 82 -8.54 -11.33 17.78
CA ALA A 82 -8.96 -10.41 16.73
C ALA A 82 -7.75 -10.08 15.85
N LEU A 83 -7.90 -10.30 14.54
CA LEU A 83 -6.95 -9.87 13.53
C LEU A 83 -7.65 -8.82 12.65
N SER A 84 -7.16 -7.59 12.68
CA SER A 84 -7.75 -6.47 11.95
C SER A 84 -6.82 -5.99 10.84
N ALA A 85 -7.40 -5.77 9.68
CA ALA A 85 -6.74 -5.22 8.50
C ALA A 85 -7.37 -3.87 8.17
N ASP A 86 -6.58 -2.80 8.18
CA ASP A 86 -7.00 -1.51 7.67
C ASP A 86 -6.97 -1.48 6.13
N SER A 87 -7.74 -0.58 5.54
CA SER A 87 -7.72 -0.35 4.10
C SER A 87 -6.36 0.20 3.65
N GLN A 88 -5.62 -0.58 2.88
CA GLN A 88 -4.31 -0.19 2.33
C GLN A 88 -4.39 -0.02 0.80
N ARG A 89 -5.26 0.88 0.35
CA ARG A 89 -5.61 1.08 -1.09
C ARG A 89 -4.41 1.24 -2.01
N TYR A 90 -3.35 1.89 -1.52
CA TYR A 90 -2.16 2.18 -2.34
C TYR A 90 -1.20 0.99 -2.49
N MET A 91 -1.37 -0.07 -1.70
CA MET A 91 -0.52 -1.25 -1.74
C MET A 91 -1.19 -2.46 -2.42
N ARG A 92 -2.48 -2.34 -2.78
CA ARG A 92 -3.22 -3.40 -3.49
C ARG A 92 -2.60 -3.69 -4.85
N PRO A 93 -2.67 -4.91 -5.36
CA PRO A 93 -3.29 -6.07 -4.73
C PRO A 93 -2.36 -6.76 -3.72
N PHE A 94 -2.96 -7.30 -2.65
CA PHE A 94 -2.31 -8.20 -1.72
C PHE A 94 -2.56 -9.65 -2.13
N SER A 95 -1.58 -10.51 -1.90
CA SER A 95 -1.72 -11.95 -2.00
C SER A 95 -1.38 -12.63 -0.67
N TYR A 96 -1.97 -13.77 -0.42
CA TYR A 96 -1.61 -14.67 0.66
C TYR A 96 -1.15 -16.00 0.05
N LYS A 97 0.09 -16.41 0.36
CA LYS A 97 0.73 -17.59 -0.26
C LYS A 97 0.66 -17.55 -1.80
N GLY A 98 0.94 -16.40 -2.40
CA GLY A 98 0.95 -16.21 -3.86
C GLY A 98 -0.43 -16.16 -4.53
N ARG A 99 -1.56 -16.17 -3.76
CA ARG A 99 -2.91 -16.06 -4.30
C ARG A 99 -3.62 -14.84 -3.73
N ALA A 100 -4.16 -14.02 -4.60
CA ALA A 100 -5.00 -12.88 -4.20
C ALA A 100 -6.45 -13.30 -4.00
N TYR A 101 -7.12 -12.68 -3.03
CA TYR A 101 -8.50 -12.94 -2.68
C TYR A 101 -9.33 -11.66 -2.70
N LEU A 102 -10.60 -11.80 -3.03
CA LEU A 102 -11.64 -10.77 -2.93
C LEU A 102 -12.78 -11.25 -2.04
N ARG A 103 -13.49 -10.28 -1.47
CA ARG A 103 -14.73 -10.53 -0.76
C ARG A 103 -15.91 -10.01 -1.55
N LEU A 104 -16.80 -10.92 -1.91
CA LEU A 104 -18.09 -10.60 -2.50
C LEU A 104 -19.16 -10.87 -1.45
N GLU A 105 -19.75 -9.80 -0.93
CA GLU A 105 -20.67 -9.85 0.22
C GLU A 105 -20.06 -10.56 1.44
N SER A 106 -20.42 -11.80 1.71
CA SER A 106 -19.91 -12.63 2.81
C SER A 106 -18.98 -13.75 2.36
N VAL A 107 -18.71 -13.89 1.07
CA VAL A 107 -17.92 -14.99 0.50
C VAL A 107 -16.53 -14.51 0.12
N THR A 108 -15.51 -15.19 0.61
CA THR A 108 -14.11 -15.01 0.18
C THR A 108 -13.83 -15.92 -1.01
N SER A 109 -13.37 -15.36 -2.11
CA SER A 109 -13.04 -16.07 -3.35
C SER A 109 -11.69 -15.64 -3.90
N SER A 110 -11.08 -16.47 -4.76
CA SER A 110 -9.87 -16.04 -5.48
C SER A 110 -10.19 -14.84 -6.36
N MET A 111 -9.26 -13.89 -6.40
CA MET A 111 -9.36 -12.71 -7.25
C MET A 111 -9.17 -13.12 -8.71
N PRO A 112 -10.07 -12.71 -9.64
CA PRO A 112 -9.86 -12.88 -11.06
C PRO A 112 -8.60 -12.14 -11.55
N GLN A 113 -7.93 -12.68 -12.57
CA GLN A 113 -6.66 -12.14 -13.05
C GLN A 113 -6.79 -10.73 -13.64
N ASP A 114 -7.90 -10.43 -14.29
CA ASP A 114 -8.20 -9.10 -14.84
C ASP A 114 -8.33 -8.04 -13.74
N VAL A 115 -9.02 -8.38 -12.63
CA VAL A 115 -9.14 -7.52 -11.44
C VAL A 115 -7.78 -7.31 -10.78
N TYR A 116 -6.97 -8.38 -10.66
CA TYR A 116 -5.61 -8.29 -10.13
C TYR A 116 -4.75 -7.33 -10.96
N ASN A 117 -4.76 -7.46 -12.28
CA ASN A 117 -4.02 -6.60 -13.19
C ASN A 117 -4.49 -5.14 -13.12
N GLN A 118 -5.80 -4.92 -12.98
CA GLN A 118 -6.38 -3.59 -12.83
C GLN A 118 -5.90 -2.90 -11.54
N LEU A 119 -5.87 -3.64 -10.41
CA LEU A 119 -5.35 -3.12 -9.14
C LEU A 119 -3.85 -2.83 -9.21
N LEU A 120 -3.06 -3.65 -9.92
CA LEU A 120 -1.64 -3.37 -10.16
C LEU A 120 -1.44 -2.07 -10.93
N MET A 121 -2.23 -1.82 -11.97
CA MET A 121 -2.17 -0.56 -12.73
C MET A 121 -2.54 0.65 -11.87
N GLN A 122 -3.55 0.52 -11.00
CA GLN A 122 -3.94 1.57 -10.06
C GLN A 122 -2.86 1.84 -9.00
N ARG A 123 -2.16 0.81 -8.55
CA ARG A 123 -1.03 0.93 -7.63
C ARG A 123 0.10 1.77 -8.22
N GLY A 124 0.35 1.68 -9.53
CA GLY A 124 1.38 2.42 -10.24
C GLY A 124 1.25 3.94 -10.15
N GLY A 125 0.04 4.49 -9.94
CA GLY A 125 -0.18 5.95 -9.96
C GLY A 125 0.53 6.73 -8.85
N LYS A 126 0.63 6.19 -7.61
CA LYS A 126 1.28 6.89 -6.47
C LYS A 126 2.61 6.27 -6.06
N TYR A 127 2.84 5.02 -6.43
CA TYR A 127 4.09 4.26 -6.17
C TYR A 127 4.77 3.88 -7.48
N ALA A 128 4.43 4.55 -8.58
CA ALA A 128 5.16 4.44 -9.82
C ALA A 128 6.63 4.82 -9.58
N TRP A 129 7.54 4.17 -10.28
CA TRP A 129 8.97 4.40 -10.14
C TRP A 129 9.33 5.88 -10.21
N GLU A 130 8.68 6.64 -11.08
CA GLU A 130 8.89 8.09 -11.27
C GLU A 130 8.54 8.91 -10.03
N ALA A 131 7.55 8.48 -9.23
CA ALA A 131 7.12 9.16 -8.00
C ALA A 131 7.95 8.79 -6.76
N MET A 132 8.78 7.73 -6.85
CA MET A 132 9.64 7.34 -5.74
C MET A 132 10.72 8.38 -5.48
N THR A 133 10.97 8.66 -4.18
CA THR A 133 12.05 9.54 -3.75
C THR A 133 13.40 9.03 -4.24
N ASN A 134 14.20 9.92 -4.79
CA ASN A 134 15.55 9.65 -5.22
C ASN A 134 16.55 10.28 -4.23
N PRO A 135 17.24 9.50 -3.41
CA PRO A 135 18.18 10.02 -2.41
C PRO A 135 19.49 10.52 -3.03
N ASP A 136 19.80 10.12 -4.26
CA ASP A 136 21.11 10.36 -4.89
C ASP A 136 21.15 11.67 -5.69
N ILE A 137 20.00 12.36 -5.84
CA ILE A 137 19.89 13.59 -6.63
C ILE A 137 19.54 14.79 -5.75
N LYS A 138 20.18 15.92 -6.03
CA LYS A 138 19.95 17.22 -5.40
C LYS A 138 19.40 18.22 -6.39
N VAL A 139 18.79 19.30 -5.91
CA VAL A 139 18.29 20.39 -6.76
C VAL A 139 19.39 20.99 -7.63
N THR A 140 20.63 21.02 -7.13
CA THR A 140 21.81 21.50 -7.87
C THR A 140 22.20 20.62 -9.07
N ASP A 141 21.72 19.39 -9.13
CA ASP A 141 22.01 18.44 -10.21
C ASP A 141 21.00 18.56 -11.36
N LEU A 142 19.97 19.39 -11.16
CA LEU A 142 18.96 19.66 -12.18
C LEU A 142 19.36 20.82 -13.11
N ASP A 143 18.89 20.76 -14.34
CA ASP A 143 19.03 21.85 -15.33
C ASP A 143 17.95 22.93 -15.10
N GLU A 144 18.32 23.99 -14.41
CA GLU A 144 17.45 25.13 -14.14
C GLU A 144 16.92 25.76 -15.43
N HIS A 145 17.74 25.83 -16.51
CA HIS A 145 17.31 26.40 -17.78
C HIS A 145 16.18 25.58 -18.41
N ALA A 146 16.27 24.28 -18.37
CA ALA A 146 15.21 23.37 -18.83
C ALA A 146 13.95 23.51 -17.99
N ILE A 147 14.06 23.61 -16.64
CA ILE A 147 12.92 23.84 -15.74
C ILE A 147 12.22 25.16 -16.08
N MET A 148 12.97 26.25 -16.21
CA MET A 148 12.42 27.57 -16.57
C MET A 148 11.84 27.58 -18.00
N GLY A 149 12.35 26.73 -18.88
CA GLY A 149 11.77 26.48 -20.19
C GLY A 149 10.38 25.85 -20.10
N ALA A 150 10.24 24.86 -19.22
CA ALA A 150 8.95 24.19 -18.95
C ALA A 150 7.94 25.15 -18.31
N VAL A 151 8.39 26.02 -17.37
CA VAL A 151 7.55 27.09 -16.77
C VAL A 151 7.01 28.02 -17.84
N ARG A 152 7.89 28.56 -18.70
CA ARG A 152 7.48 29.44 -19.81
C ARG A 152 6.50 28.76 -20.76
N GLY A 153 6.73 27.46 -21.06
CA GLY A 153 5.82 26.65 -21.84
C GLY A 153 4.45 26.50 -21.19
N GLY A 154 4.42 26.21 -19.89
CA GLY A 154 3.20 26.07 -19.11
C GLY A 154 2.38 27.37 -19.03
N ILE A 155 3.03 28.52 -18.86
CA ILE A 155 2.37 29.83 -18.88
C ILE A 155 1.77 30.12 -20.28
N ARG A 156 2.54 29.90 -21.33
CA ARG A 156 2.07 30.12 -22.71
C ARG A 156 0.85 29.23 -23.06
N CYS A 157 0.78 28.04 -22.52
CA CYS A 157 -0.36 27.10 -22.71
C CYS A 157 -1.49 27.34 -21.71
N GLY A 158 -1.43 28.35 -20.85
CA GLY A 158 -2.46 28.64 -19.85
C GLY A 158 -2.56 27.61 -18.69
N ARG A 159 -1.55 26.76 -18.53
CA ARG A 159 -1.50 25.75 -17.46
C ARG A 159 -0.88 26.24 -16.16
N LEU A 160 -0.07 27.31 -16.23
CA LEU A 160 0.58 27.94 -15.09
C LEU A 160 0.26 29.42 -15.06
N PRO A 161 0.11 30.05 -13.87
CA PRO A 161 0.01 31.49 -13.70
C PRO A 161 1.31 32.16 -14.11
N GLU A 162 1.24 33.40 -14.65
CA GLU A 162 2.43 34.19 -15.01
C GLU A 162 3.36 34.43 -13.81
N ALA A 163 2.80 34.55 -12.60
CA ALA A 163 3.57 34.75 -11.37
C ALA A 163 4.59 33.64 -11.10
N THR A 164 4.34 32.42 -11.59
CA THR A 164 5.22 31.25 -11.40
C THR A 164 6.66 31.49 -11.90
N ILE A 165 6.85 32.35 -12.88
CA ILE A 165 8.19 32.67 -13.42
C ILE A 165 9.10 33.40 -12.41
N ARG A 166 8.52 33.96 -11.34
CA ARG A 166 9.23 34.70 -10.28
C ARG A 166 9.44 33.91 -9.02
N GLU A 167 8.92 32.66 -8.98
CA GLU A 167 9.06 31.79 -7.82
C GLU A 167 10.45 31.14 -7.79
N ASP A 168 10.87 30.75 -6.60
CA ASP A 168 12.12 29.99 -6.42
C ASP A 168 12.02 28.58 -7.00
N LEU A 169 13.15 27.99 -7.27
CA LEU A 169 13.24 26.67 -7.90
C LEU A 169 12.58 25.56 -7.07
N PRO A 170 12.76 25.46 -5.73
CA PRO A 170 12.05 24.50 -4.90
C PRO A 170 10.53 24.60 -5.02
N THR A 171 9.97 25.82 -4.92
CA THR A 171 8.53 26.06 -5.06
C THR A 171 8.00 25.61 -6.43
N ILE A 172 8.73 25.86 -7.51
CA ILE A 172 8.38 25.39 -8.85
C ILE A 172 8.38 23.86 -8.91
N LEU A 173 9.40 23.21 -8.34
CA LEU A 173 9.51 21.77 -8.33
C LEU A 173 8.40 21.10 -7.50
N GLU A 174 7.98 21.71 -6.39
CA GLU A 174 6.82 21.25 -5.61
C GLU A 174 5.53 21.34 -6.43
N LYS A 175 5.31 22.46 -7.15
CA LYS A 175 4.15 22.61 -8.04
C LYS A 175 4.14 21.59 -9.18
N PHE A 176 5.30 21.19 -9.66
CA PHE A 176 5.45 20.12 -10.65
C PHE A 176 5.32 18.71 -10.08
N ASN A 177 5.11 18.58 -8.76
CA ASN A 177 5.07 17.31 -8.05
C ASN A 177 6.39 16.52 -8.16
N LEU A 178 7.51 17.21 -8.22
CA LEU A 178 8.86 16.68 -8.37
C LEU A 178 9.69 16.76 -7.08
N LEU A 179 9.28 17.63 -6.13
CA LEU A 179 9.90 17.81 -4.81
C LEU A 179 8.84 17.61 -3.73
N HIS A 180 9.12 16.77 -2.73
CA HIS A 180 8.26 16.52 -1.57
C HIS A 180 9.12 16.45 -0.31
N ASP A 181 8.78 17.24 0.71
CA ASP A 181 9.52 17.29 1.99
C ASP A 181 11.03 17.47 1.79
N GLY A 182 11.40 18.34 0.83
CA GLY A 182 12.80 18.61 0.49
C GLY A 182 13.52 17.49 -0.27
N LYS A 183 12.81 16.46 -0.74
CA LYS A 183 13.36 15.32 -1.47
C LYS A 183 12.81 15.26 -2.88
N LEU A 184 13.71 15.11 -3.85
CA LEU A 184 13.35 14.92 -5.26
C LEU A 184 12.89 13.48 -5.52
N ASN A 185 12.04 13.30 -6.53
CA ASN A 185 11.65 11.99 -7.02
C ASN A 185 12.41 11.60 -8.31
N ASN A 186 12.23 10.34 -8.77
CA ASN A 186 12.91 9.87 -9.98
C ASN A 186 12.52 10.65 -11.25
N ALA A 187 11.26 11.15 -11.32
CA ALA A 187 10.82 11.95 -12.46
C ALA A 187 11.64 13.23 -12.60
N SER A 188 12.06 13.85 -11.49
CA SER A 188 12.89 15.05 -11.52
C SER A 188 14.25 14.80 -12.20
N ALA A 189 14.85 13.62 -11.94
CA ALA A 189 16.09 13.21 -12.57
C ALA A 189 15.94 13.01 -14.08
N VAL A 190 14.86 12.33 -14.49
CA VAL A 190 14.62 12.01 -15.92
C VAL A 190 14.25 13.26 -16.72
N LEU A 191 13.43 14.15 -16.14
CA LEU A 191 12.94 15.34 -16.85
C LEU A 191 13.97 16.47 -16.91
N PHE A 192 14.75 16.64 -15.83
CA PHE A 192 15.58 17.82 -15.64
C PHE A 192 17.02 17.54 -15.16
N GLY A 193 17.41 16.27 -15.01
CA GLY A 193 18.79 15.92 -14.66
C GLY A 193 19.79 16.38 -15.74
N ARG A 194 20.92 16.95 -15.32
CA ARG A 194 22.01 17.33 -16.24
C ARG A 194 22.71 16.10 -16.79
N ASP A 195 22.84 15.06 -15.97
CA ASP A 195 23.52 13.79 -16.30
C ASP A 195 22.61 12.60 -16.05
N PHE A 196 22.52 11.70 -17.03
CA PHE A 196 21.80 10.44 -16.93
C PHE A 196 22.70 9.27 -16.51
N TYR A 197 23.76 9.56 -15.77
CA TYR A 197 24.78 8.56 -15.42
C TYR A 197 24.18 7.34 -14.69
N PHE A 198 23.16 7.57 -13.84
CA PHE A 198 22.48 6.50 -13.11
C PHE A 198 21.34 5.84 -13.88
N TYR A 199 20.91 6.42 -15.01
CA TYR A 199 19.76 5.93 -15.78
C TYR A 199 20.07 5.89 -17.27
N PRO A 200 21.07 5.07 -17.70
CA PRO A 200 21.47 5.00 -19.10
C PRO A 200 20.33 4.57 -20.05
N GLN A 201 19.31 3.87 -19.52
CA GLN A 201 18.09 3.49 -20.23
C GLN A 201 17.20 4.70 -20.59
N CYS A 202 17.35 5.84 -19.91
CA CYS A 202 16.61 7.07 -20.19
C CYS A 202 17.27 7.95 -21.27
N LEU A 203 18.43 7.56 -21.76
CA LEU A 203 19.07 8.21 -22.91
C LEU A 203 18.24 7.89 -24.17
N LEU A 204 17.36 8.82 -24.52
CA LEU A 204 16.69 8.80 -25.83
C LEU A 204 17.74 9.19 -26.89
N ARG A 205 17.96 8.29 -27.83
CA ARG A 205 18.74 8.58 -29.05
C ARG A 205 17.82 9.16 -30.12
#